data_9d1872f78690bd6f5719657a0267dece
#
_entry.id   9d1872f78690bd6f5719657a0267dece
#
_cell.length_a   1.000
_cell.length_b   1.000
_cell.length_c   1.000
_cell.angle_alpha   90.00
_cell.angle_beta   90.00
_cell.angle_gamma   90.00
#
_symmetry.space_group_name_H-M   'P 1'
#
loop_
_entity.id
_entity.type
_entity.pdbx_description
1 polymer ?
#
loop_
_entity_poly.entity_id
_entity_poly.type
_entity_poly.pdbx_seq_one_letter_code
_entity_poly.pdbx_strand_id
1 'polypeptide(L)'
;VVKGVEKVSSDAFAAFLIERQKAKDGYIMGATGQDPKKWKKDSWWFTQYKSEAQHNKALYWREHAERVWDCNGLAEGYYADQTGRNINTYARLNYAKWCGEKGKGMIPADKRVPGAAVFWGNSAANIHHVAFLVAPVTAGKPDGDWYMVEARGVMIGVVKTKLYARKPDFWGLMTEYFDYDKNEVDVPMEKVRVSAPELNVYRSAKSSKKDLLMICPNGFEMELVASEGDWGRFRNPNNGAYGYALLAGVKAQVE
;
A
#
# COMPACT_ATOMS: atom_id res chain seq x y z
N VAL A 1 27.92 13.45 4.28
CA VAL A 1 26.93 12.48 4.73
C VAL A 1 25.86 12.44 3.66
N VAL A 2 25.84 11.37 2.85
CA VAL A 2 24.75 11.12 1.90
C VAL A 2 23.51 10.87 2.78
N LYS A 3 22.50 11.74 2.72
CA LYS A 3 21.22 11.48 3.38
C LYS A 3 20.70 10.17 2.80
N GLY A 4 20.56 9.15 3.66
CA GLY A 4 19.94 7.88 3.26
C GLY A 4 18.58 8.11 2.62
N VAL A 5 18.17 7.24 1.72
CA VAL A 5 16.84 7.25 1.15
C VAL A 5 15.86 6.99 2.30
N GLU A 6 14.89 7.89 2.49
CA GLU A 6 13.82 7.70 3.45
C GLU A 6 12.99 6.47 3.04
N LYS A 7 12.82 5.51 3.94
CA LYS A 7 12.03 4.31 3.67
C LYS A 7 10.64 4.44 4.30
N VAL A 8 9.66 3.80 3.66
CA VAL A 8 8.27 3.76 4.12
C VAL A 8 7.90 2.34 4.54
N SER A 9 6.98 2.19 5.48
CA SER A 9 6.54 0.88 5.99
C SER A 9 5.84 0.05 4.91
N SER A 10 6.28 -1.18 4.71
CA SER A 10 5.65 -2.16 3.81
C SER A 10 4.27 -2.59 4.30
N ASP A 11 4.06 -2.68 5.62
CA ASP A 11 2.76 -2.99 6.23
C ASP A 11 1.75 -1.86 5.99
N ALA A 12 2.17 -0.61 6.20
CA ALA A 12 1.32 0.54 5.92
C ALA A 12 0.99 0.65 4.41
N PHE A 13 1.93 0.29 3.55
CA PHE A 13 1.67 0.18 2.11
C PHE A 13 0.64 -0.91 1.79
N ALA A 14 0.73 -2.08 2.40
CA ALA A 14 -0.26 -3.15 2.22
C ALA A 14 -1.67 -2.72 2.68
N ALA A 15 -1.77 -1.99 3.80
CA ALA A 15 -3.03 -1.41 4.27
C ALA A 15 -3.60 -0.40 3.26
N PHE A 16 -2.75 0.51 2.75
CA PHE A 16 -3.12 1.45 1.69
C PHE A 16 -3.67 0.74 0.45
N LEU A 17 -3.01 -0.33 -0.02
CA LEU A 17 -3.46 -1.12 -1.17
C LEU A 17 -4.86 -1.70 -0.98
N ILE A 18 -5.16 -2.21 0.22
CA ILE A 18 -6.49 -2.73 0.58
C ILE A 18 -7.54 -1.60 0.51
N GLU A 19 -7.21 -0.40 0.98
CA GLU A 19 -8.10 0.77 0.88
C GLU A 19 -8.37 1.13 -0.59
N ARG A 20 -7.36 1.18 -1.45
CA ARG A 20 -7.52 1.49 -2.88
C ARG A 20 -8.40 0.47 -3.59
N GLN A 21 -8.25 -0.81 -3.23
CA GLN A 21 -9.09 -1.87 -3.76
C GLN A 21 -10.55 -1.75 -3.28
N LYS A 22 -10.79 -1.43 -1.99
CA LYS A 22 -12.14 -1.21 -1.45
C LYS A 22 -12.82 0.01 -2.07
N ALA A 23 -12.06 1.06 -2.34
CA ALA A 23 -12.53 2.27 -3.05
C ALA A 23 -12.87 2.01 -4.52
N LYS A 24 -12.49 0.83 -5.06
CA LYS A 24 -12.66 0.47 -6.48
C LYS A 24 -11.99 1.48 -7.41
N ASP A 25 -10.78 1.91 -7.03
CA ASP A 25 -9.99 2.85 -7.81
C ASP A 25 -9.78 2.34 -9.24
N GLY A 26 -9.69 3.28 -10.19
CA GLY A 26 -9.56 2.97 -11.59
C GLY A 26 -8.13 2.69 -12.04
N TYR A 27 -7.98 2.37 -13.30
CA TYR A 27 -6.68 2.22 -13.96
C TYR A 27 -6.54 3.20 -15.12
N ILE A 28 -5.46 3.97 -15.10
CA ILE A 28 -4.96 4.73 -16.26
C ILE A 28 -3.45 4.53 -16.33
N MET A 29 -2.93 4.12 -17.48
CA MET A 29 -1.50 3.88 -17.67
C MET A 29 -0.70 5.16 -17.43
N GLY A 30 0.34 5.09 -16.60
CA GLY A 30 1.17 6.21 -16.16
C GLY A 30 0.62 6.96 -14.94
N ALA A 31 -0.55 6.59 -14.41
CA ALA A 31 -1.14 7.25 -13.26
C ALA A 31 -0.56 6.73 -11.93
N THR A 32 -0.37 7.64 -10.98
CA THR A 32 0.19 7.43 -9.64
C THR A 32 -0.72 7.99 -8.54
N GLY A 33 -2.05 7.89 -8.72
CA GLY A 33 -3.05 8.30 -7.71
C GLY A 33 -3.74 9.62 -7.94
N GLN A 34 -3.69 10.15 -9.13
CA GLN A 34 -4.36 11.40 -9.45
C GLN A 34 -5.88 11.25 -9.49
N ASP A 35 -6.57 12.36 -9.22
CA ASP A 35 -7.99 12.52 -9.51
C ASP A 35 -8.17 12.69 -11.03
N PRO A 36 -8.77 11.70 -11.72
CA PRO A 36 -8.88 11.73 -13.18
C PRO A 36 -9.88 12.80 -13.68
N LYS A 37 -10.76 13.31 -12.82
CA LYS A 37 -11.72 14.38 -13.17
C LYS A 37 -11.03 15.69 -13.49
N LYS A 38 -9.81 15.89 -12.98
CA LYS A 38 -8.99 17.07 -13.26
C LYS A 38 -8.39 17.08 -14.66
N TRP A 39 -8.43 15.97 -15.38
CA TRP A 39 -7.88 15.86 -16.72
C TRP A 39 -8.93 16.15 -17.80
N LYS A 40 -8.51 16.81 -18.89
CA LYS A 40 -9.37 17.01 -20.04
C LYS A 40 -9.62 15.67 -20.76
N LYS A 41 -10.84 15.47 -21.29
CA LYS A 41 -11.25 14.22 -21.96
C LYS A 41 -10.40 13.89 -23.20
N ASP A 42 -9.91 14.92 -23.88
CA ASP A 42 -9.06 14.83 -25.07
C ASP A 42 -7.55 14.77 -24.75
N SER A 43 -7.18 14.74 -23.47
CA SER A 43 -5.79 14.63 -23.03
C SER A 43 -5.19 13.27 -23.35
N TRP A 44 -3.85 13.21 -23.37
CA TRP A 44 -3.08 11.98 -23.55
C TRP A 44 -3.51 10.85 -22.61
N TRP A 45 -3.92 11.16 -21.40
CA TRP A 45 -4.37 10.19 -20.41
C TRP A 45 -5.46 9.26 -20.93
N PHE A 46 -6.32 9.73 -21.84
CA PHE A 46 -7.40 8.96 -22.43
C PHE A 46 -7.12 8.56 -23.87
N THR A 47 -6.49 9.44 -24.66
CA THR A 47 -6.23 9.20 -26.09
C THR A 47 -5.11 8.20 -26.39
N GLN A 48 -4.32 7.82 -25.37
CA GLN A 48 -3.36 6.73 -25.48
C GLN A 48 -4.00 5.36 -25.78
N TYR A 49 -5.27 5.17 -25.39
CA TYR A 49 -6.02 3.95 -25.64
C TYR A 49 -6.62 3.96 -27.04
N LYS A 50 -6.12 3.08 -27.94
CA LYS A 50 -6.53 3.05 -29.35
C LYS A 50 -7.77 2.21 -29.60
N SER A 51 -8.05 1.21 -28.75
CA SER A 51 -9.30 0.46 -28.79
C SER A 51 -10.43 1.29 -28.22
N GLU A 52 -11.56 1.36 -28.92
CA GLU A 52 -12.77 2.08 -28.48
C GLU A 52 -13.22 1.62 -27.09
N ALA A 53 -13.24 0.31 -26.84
CA ALA A 53 -13.64 -0.26 -25.55
C ALA A 53 -12.71 0.21 -24.40
N GLN A 54 -11.40 0.25 -24.65
CA GLN A 54 -10.44 0.72 -23.65
C GLN A 54 -10.54 2.24 -23.45
N HIS A 55 -10.71 2.99 -24.52
CA HIS A 55 -10.91 4.45 -24.44
C HIS A 55 -12.17 4.79 -23.65
N ASN A 56 -13.30 4.17 -23.96
CA ASN A 56 -14.56 4.36 -23.25
C ASN A 56 -14.44 3.95 -21.78
N LYS A 57 -13.71 2.86 -21.48
CA LYS A 57 -13.47 2.45 -20.10
C LYS A 57 -12.56 3.44 -19.35
N ALA A 58 -11.57 4.02 -20.01
CA ALA A 58 -10.72 5.06 -19.42
C ALA A 58 -11.56 6.33 -19.08
N LEU A 59 -12.47 6.73 -19.98
CA LEU A 59 -13.42 7.81 -19.72
C LEU A 59 -14.41 7.45 -18.59
N TYR A 60 -14.83 6.19 -18.51
CA TYR A 60 -15.63 5.71 -17.37
C TYR A 60 -14.89 5.91 -16.05
N TRP A 61 -13.59 5.58 -15.97
CA TRP A 61 -12.81 5.83 -14.76
C TRP A 61 -12.73 7.31 -14.42
N ARG A 62 -12.64 8.18 -15.43
CA ARG A 62 -12.68 9.63 -15.21
C ARG A 62 -13.94 10.07 -14.48
N GLU A 63 -15.08 9.52 -14.82
CA GLU A 63 -16.36 9.95 -14.23
C GLU A 63 -16.66 9.28 -12.87
N HIS A 64 -16.16 8.05 -12.63
CA HIS A 64 -16.60 7.20 -11.51
C HIS A 64 -15.51 6.88 -10.49
N ALA A 65 -14.22 6.94 -10.83
CA ALA A 65 -13.17 6.68 -9.88
C ALA A 65 -12.81 7.95 -9.10
N GLU A 66 -12.46 7.78 -7.84
CA GLU A 66 -11.88 8.84 -7.02
C GLU A 66 -10.42 9.06 -7.38
N ARG A 67 -9.69 7.97 -7.57
CA ARG A 67 -8.28 7.95 -7.98
C ARG A 67 -8.03 6.90 -9.06
N VAL A 68 -6.96 7.12 -9.83
CA VAL A 68 -6.51 6.17 -10.85
C VAL A 68 -5.02 5.88 -10.68
N TRP A 69 -4.65 4.65 -11.03
CA TRP A 69 -3.31 4.09 -10.85
C TRP A 69 -2.90 3.27 -12.06
N ASP A 70 -1.62 3.18 -12.36
CA ASP A 70 -1.11 2.03 -13.10
C ASP A 70 -0.52 0.97 -12.16
N CYS A 71 -0.01 -0.12 -12.72
CA CYS A 71 0.44 -1.25 -11.90
C CYS A 71 1.58 -0.86 -10.94
N ASN A 72 2.55 -0.07 -11.37
CA ASN A 72 3.65 0.39 -10.53
C ASN A 72 3.31 1.68 -9.80
N GLY A 73 2.40 2.47 -10.35
CA GLY A 73 1.92 3.72 -9.79
C GLY A 73 1.32 3.59 -8.39
N LEU A 74 0.81 2.40 -8.03
CA LEU A 74 0.39 2.11 -6.65
C LEU A 74 1.55 2.27 -5.66
N ALA A 75 2.75 1.77 -5.97
CA ALA A 75 3.92 1.90 -5.11
C ALA A 75 4.54 3.30 -5.19
N GLU A 76 4.64 3.87 -6.40
CA GLU A 76 5.19 5.22 -6.60
C GLU A 76 4.36 6.29 -5.89
N GLY A 77 3.06 6.28 -6.11
CA GLY A 77 2.17 7.27 -5.55
C GLY A 77 2.09 7.16 -4.03
N TYR A 78 2.06 5.93 -3.48
CA TYR A 78 2.15 5.74 -2.04
C TYR A 78 3.45 6.33 -1.48
N TYR A 79 4.61 6.01 -2.10
CA TYR A 79 5.89 6.53 -1.66
C TYR A 79 5.93 8.06 -1.73
N ALA A 80 5.43 8.63 -2.83
CA ALA A 80 5.36 10.08 -3.01
C ALA A 80 4.44 10.76 -1.97
N ASP A 81 3.28 10.15 -1.67
CA ASP A 81 2.34 10.66 -0.66
C ASP A 81 2.96 10.65 0.76
N GLN A 82 3.83 9.67 1.07
CA GLN A 82 4.46 9.56 2.38
C GLN A 82 5.70 10.47 2.54
N THR A 83 6.48 10.65 1.47
CA THR A 83 7.80 11.31 1.56
C THR A 83 7.85 12.67 0.87
N GLY A 84 6.85 13.02 0.07
CA GLY A 84 6.88 14.18 -0.82
C GLY A 84 7.84 14.03 -2.01
N ARG A 85 8.43 12.86 -2.22
CA ARG A 85 9.42 12.59 -3.29
C ARG A 85 8.81 11.76 -4.39
N ASN A 86 8.82 12.30 -5.60
CA ASN A 86 8.38 11.56 -6.78
C ASN A 86 9.56 10.77 -7.36
N ILE A 87 9.38 9.45 -7.52
CA ILE A 87 10.35 8.55 -8.14
C ILE A 87 9.68 7.96 -9.38
N ASN A 88 9.82 8.63 -10.50
CA ASN A 88 9.22 8.18 -11.74
C ASN A 88 9.87 6.86 -12.21
N THR A 89 9.10 5.76 -12.22
CA THR A 89 9.58 4.44 -12.61
C THR A 89 8.44 3.58 -13.21
N TYR A 90 8.72 2.34 -13.50
CA TYR A 90 7.76 1.34 -14.01
C TYR A 90 8.17 -0.06 -13.56
N ALA A 91 7.31 -1.06 -13.71
CA ALA A 91 7.48 -2.40 -13.12
C ALA A 91 8.87 -3.03 -13.34
N ARG A 92 9.45 -2.92 -14.54
CA ARG A 92 10.80 -3.44 -14.81
C ARG A 92 11.89 -2.71 -14.03
N LEU A 93 11.82 -1.38 -13.93
CA LEU A 93 12.79 -0.60 -13.14
C LEU A 93 12.57 -0.78 -11.64
N ASN A 94 11.33 -0.95 -11.19
CA ASN A 94 11.04 -1.35 -9.81
C ASN A 94 11.80 -2.66 -9.49
N TYR A 95 11.59 -3.71 -10.26
CA TYR A 95 12.32 -4.98 -10.10
C TYR A 95 13.84 -4.79 -10.11
N ALA A 96 14.35 -3.99 -11.06
CA ALA A 96 15.79 -3.82 -11.24
C ALA A 96 16.44 -3.00 -10.13
N LYS A 97 15.79 -1.91 -9.67
CA LYS A 97 16.40 -0.87 -8.83
C LYS A 97 15.80 -0.74 -7.44
N TRP A 98 14.52 -1.07 -7.23
CA TRP A 98 13.87 -0.96 -5.92
C TRP A 98 14.01 -2.24 -5.11
N CYS A 99 14.07 -3.39 -5.80
CA CYS A 99 14.18 -4.68 -5.15
C CYS A 99 15.65 -5.01 -4.85
N GLY A 100 16.06 -4.86 -3.60
CA GLY A 100 17.38 -5.29 -3.11
C GLY A 100 17.46 -6.80 -2.97
N GLU A 101 16.36 -7.44 -2.57
CA GLU A 101 16.20 -8.89 -2.57
C GLU A 101 15.16 -9.29 -3.61
N LYS A 102 15.48 -10.25 -4.48
CA LYS A 102 14.62 -10.63 -5.60
C LYS A 102 14.98 -11.98 -6.22
N GLY A 103 14.04 -12.57 -6.94
CA GLY A 103 14.24 -13.85 -7.58
C GLY A 103 13.29 -14.14 -8.73
N LYS A 104 13.50 -15.28 -9.38
CA LYS A 104 12.67 -15.82 -10.47
C LYS A 104 11.67 -16.83 -9.90
N GLY A 105 10.50 -16.91 -10.52
CA GLY A 105 9.42 -17.83 -10.16
C GLY A 105 8.55 -17.32 -9.02
N MET A 106 7.86 -18.24 -8.38
CA MET A 106 7.01 -17.96 -7.22
C MET A 106 7.83 -17.44 -6.04
N ILE A 107 7.32 -16.42 -5.36
CA ILE A 107 7.95 -15.92 -4.14
C ILE A 107 8.03 -17.02 -3.07
N PRO A 108 9.24 -17.28 -2.49
CA PRO A 108 9.43 -18.24 -1.41
C PRO A 108 8.55 -17.94 -0.20
N ALA A 109 8.15 -18.95 0.55
CA ALA A 109 7.24 -18.80 1.68
C ALA A 109 7.79 -17.86 2.78
N ASP A 110 9.07 -17.95 3.06
CA ASP A 110 9.79 -17.12 4.03
C ASP A 110 9.96 -15.64 3.60
N LYS A 111 9.69 -15.35 2.33
CA LYS A 111 9.73 -13.99 1.74
C LYS A 111 8.34 -13.39 1.52
N ARG A 112 7.28 -14.14 1.84
CA ARG A 112 5.91 -13.64 1.73
C ARG A 112 5.59 -12.74 2.91
N VAL A 113 5.67 -11.45 2.67
CA VAL A 113 5.40 -10.40 3.65
C VAL A 113 4.49 -9.33 3.02
N PRO A 114 3.73 -8.57 3.80
CA PRO A 114 2.95 -7.45 3.28
C PRO A 114 3.82 -6.48 2.50
N GLY A 115 3.34 -6.00 1.36
CA GLY A 115 4.08 -5.09 0.48
C GLY A 115 5.11 -5.76 -0.43
N ALA A 116 5.38 -7.07 -0.30
CA ALA A 116 6.27 -7.77 -1.23
C ALA A 116 5.71 -7.70 -2.65
N ALA A 117 6.59 -7.40 -3.61
CA ALA A 117 6.22 -7.26 -5.01
C ALA A 117 6.35 -8.58 -5.76
N VAL A 118 5.42 -8.85 -6.67
CA VAL A 118 5.47 -9.97 -7.61
C VAL A 118 5.23 -9.46 -9.02
N PHE A 119 5.92 -10.04 -9.99
CA PHE A 119 6.01 -9.47 -11.34
C PHE A 119 5.73 -10.52 -12.42
N TRP A 120 5.27 -10.03 -13.59
CA TRP A 120 5.05 -10.83 -14.79
C TRP A 120 5.91 -10.30 -15.94
N GLY A 121 6.54 -11.25 -16.65
CA GLY A 121 7.38 -11.00 -17.81
C GLY A 121 8.13 -12.25 -18.23
N ASN A 122 8.46 -12.40 -19.50
CA ASN A 122 9.22 -13.54 -19.99
C ASN A 122 10.73 -13.50 -19.62
N SER A 123 11.21 -12.35 -19.20
CA SER A 123 12.56 -12.13 -18.67
C SER A 123 12.58 -10.89 -17.76
N ALA A 124 13.62 -10.74 -16.94
CA ALA A 124 13.80 -9.55 -16.11
C ALA A 124 13.85 -8.24 -16.93
N ALA A 125 14.33 -8.30 -18.17
CA ALA A 125 14.36 -7.18 -19.10
C ALA A 125 12.98 -6.85 -19.70
N ASN A 126 12.03 -7.78 -19.64
CA ASN A 126 10.70 -7.66 -20.22
C ASN A 126 9.58 -7.80 -19.19
N ILE A 127 9.84 -7.41 -17.96
CA ILE A 127 8.79 -7.27 -16.94
C ILE A 127 7.86 -6.13 -17.36
N HIS A 128 6.55 -6.41 -17.36
CA HIS A 128 5.52 -5.49 -17.83
C HIS A 128 4.37 -5.28 -16.83
N HIS A 129 4.34 -6.04 -15.74
CA HIS A 129 3.30 -5.92 -14.71
C HIS A 129 3.86 -6.21 -13.32
N VAL A 130 3.22 -5.62 -12.30
CA VAL A 130 3.53 -5.83 -10.88
C VAL A 130 2.25 -5.85 -10.06
N ALA A 131 2.25 -6.68 -9.02
CA ALA A 131 1.25 -6.71 -7.95
C ALA A 131 1.96 -6.80 -6.59
N PHE A 132 1.24 -6.56 -5.51
CA PHE A 132 1.82 -6.51 -4.18
C PHE A 132 1.04 -7.38 -3.20
N LEU A 133 1.74 -8.19 -2.41
CA LEU A 133 1.14 -9.02 -1.37
C LEU A 133 0.54 -8.15 -0.27
N VAL A 134 -0.61 -8.56 0.25
CA VAL A 134 -1.27 -7.79 1.31
C VAL A 134 -1.56 -8.59 2.58
N ALA A 135 -1.96 -9.85 2.46
CA ALA A 135 -2.24 -10.72 3.60
C ALA A 135 -2.28 -12.20 3.18
N PRO A 136 -2.03 -13.16 4.10
CA PRO A 136 -2.33 -14.56 3.87
C PRO A 136 -3.82 -14.78 3.60
N VAL A 137 -4.17 -15.71 2.70
CA VAL A 137 -5.57 -16.09 2.44
C VAL A 137 -6.19 -16.75 3.68
N THR A 138 -5.41 -17.55 4.38
CA THR A 138 -5.81 -18.17 5.65
C THR A 138 -5.02 -17.54 6.77
N ALA A 139 -5.70 -16.93 7.74
CA ALA A 139 -5.07 -16.34 8.91
C ALA A 139 -4.17 -17.36 9.64
N GLY A 140 -2.99 -16.94 10.08
CA GLY A 140 -2.02 -17.80 10.75
C GLY A 140 -1.28 -18.80 9.86
N LYS A 141 -1.46 -18.75 8.52
CA LYS A 141 -0.73 -19.59 7.55
C LYS A 141 0.05 -18.73 6.55
N PRO A 142 1.14 -18.06 6.98
CA PRO A 142 1.93 -17.19 6.10
C PRO A 142 2.66 -17.96 4.99
N ASP A 143 2.88 -19.25 5.14
CA ASP A 143 3.44 -20.17 4.15
C ASP A 143 2.44 -20.60 3.06
N GLY A 144 1.14 -20.33 3.27
CA GLY A 144 0.07 -20.63 2.33
C GLY A 144 -0.08 -19.62 1.19
N ASP A 145 -1.27 -19.63 0.56
CA ASP A 145 -1.62 -18.66 -0.49
C ASP A 145 -1.83 -17.26 0.09
N TRP A 146 -1.58 -16.24 -0.71
CA TRP A 146 -1.68 -14.84 -0.31
C TRP A 146 -2.65 -14.06 -1.21
N TYR A 147 -3.35 -13.11 -0.61
CA TYR A 147 -4.00 -12.05 -1.36
C TYR A 147 -2.98 -11.04 -1.84
N MET A 148 -3.20 -10.56 -3.05
CA MET A 148 -2.45 -9.45 -3.67
C MET A 148 -3.42 -8.37 -4.09
N VAL A 149 -2.93 -7.14 -4.17
CA VAL A 149 -3.62 -6.03 -4.83
C VAL A 149 -2.80 -5.61 -6.04
N GLU A 150 -3.49 -5.41 -7.15
CA GLU A 150 -2.91 -5.00 -8.45
C GLU A 150 -3.82 -4.00 -9.16
N ALA A 151 -3.24 -3.00 -9.79
CA ALA A 151 -3.92 -2.21 -10.81
C ALA A 151 -3.78 -2.95 -12.14
N ARG A 152 -4.83 -3.68 -12.54
CA ARG A 152 -4.76 -4.79 -13.53
C ARG A 152 -5.06 -4.37 -14.97
N GLY A 153 -5.05 -3.11 -15.26
CA GLY A 153 -5.32 -2.57 -16.59
C GLY A 153 -6.66 -1.84 -16.68
N VAL A 154 -6.80 -1.07 -17.75
CA VAL A 154 -7.91 -0.11 -17.92
C VAL A 154 -9.29 -0.77 -17.85
N MET A 155 -9.43 -2.00 -18.32
CA MET A 155 -10.72 -2.72 -18.30
C MET A 155 -11.15 -3.16 -16.90
N ILE A 156 -10.22 -3.24 -15.94
CA ILE A 156 -10.44 -3.91 -14.66
C ILE A 156 -10.32 -2.93 -13.47
N GLY A 157 -9.29 -2.07 -13.45
CA GLY A 157 -8.98 -1.18 -12.33
C GLY A 157 -8.17 -1.86 -11.23
N VAL A 158 -8.29 -1.38 -10.00
CA VAL A 158 -7.59 -1.91 -8.82
C VAL A 158 -8.39 -3.07 -8.22
N VAL A 159 -7.78 -4.25 -8.17
CA VAL A 159 -8.45 -5.49 -7.74
C VAL A 159 -7.60 -6.30 -6.77
N LYS A 160 -8.29 -7.12 -5.98
CA LYS A 160 -7.68 -8.13 -5.10
C LYS A 160 -7.71 -9.49 -5.79
N THR A 161 -6.57 -10.15 -5.89
CA THR A 161 -6.37 -11.46 -6.51
C THR A 161 -5.60 -12.39 -5.57
N LYS A 162 -5.42 -13.66 -5.96
CA LYS A 162 -4.66 -14.65 -5.19
C LYS A 162 -3.35 -14.99 -5.88
N LEU A 163 -2.28 -15.11 -5.10
CA LEU A 163 -0.93 -15.38 -5.59
C LEU A 163 -0.85 -16.66 -6.42
N TYR A 164 -1.39 -17.77 -5.90
CA TYR A 164 -1.33 -19.07 -6.60
C TYR A 164 -2.17 -19.10 -7.87
N ALA A 165 -3.26 -18.35 -7.93
CA ALA A 165 -4.07 -18.25 -9.13
C ALA A 165 -3.40 -17.42 -10.24
N ARG A 166 -2.56 -16.45 -9.86
CA ARG A 166 -1.91 -15.52 -10.80
C ARG A 166 -0.54 -15.97 -11.28
N LYS A 167 0.16 -16.84 -10.54
CA LYS A 167 1.45 -17.47 -10.89
C LYS A 167 2.46 -16.46 -11.46
N PRO A 168 3.03 -15.56 -10.64
CA PRO A 168 4.01 -14.58 -11.11
C PRO A 168 5.31 -15.27 -11.57
N ASP A 169 6.03 -14.58 -12.45
CA ASP A 169 7.30 -15.05 -13.02
C ASP A 169 8.52 -14.61 -12.20
N PHE A 170 8.37 -13.52 -11.41
CA PHE A 170 9.43 -12.95 -10.59
C PHE A 170 8.83 -12.38 -9.29
N TRP A 171 9.70 -12.17 -8.30
CA TRP A 171 9.36 -11.53 -7.02
C TRP A 171 10.48 -10.63 -6.55
N GLY A 172 10.17 -9.72 -5.64
CA GLY A 172 11.17 -8.89 -4.98
C GLY A 172 10.66 -8.15 -3.76
N LEU A 173 11.57 -7.85 -2.84
CA LEU A 173 11.37 -6.93 -1.74
C LEU A 173 11.97 -5.58 -2.12
N MET A 174 11.16 -4.54 -2.16
CA MET A 174 11.53 -3.18 -2.60
C MET A 174 12.35 -2.44 -1.51
N THR A 175 13.38 -3.08 -0.98
CA THR A 175 14.15 -2.66 0.20
C THR A 175 14.91 -1.35 0.03
N GLU A 176 15.02 -0.82 -1.19
CA GLU A 176 15.60 0.51 -1.42
C GLU A 176 14.69 1.64 -0.90
N TYR A 177 13.37 1.43 -0.93
CA TYR A 177 12.37 2.44 -0.61
C TYR A 177 11.36 1.99 0.45
N PHE A 178 11.27 0.69 0.71
CA PHE A 178 10.34 0.11 1.69
C PHE A 178 11.10 -0.60 2.79
N ASP A 179 10.63 -0.41 3.98
CA ASP A 179 11.08 -1.15 5.15
C ASP A 179 10.20 -2.38 5.33
N TYR A 180 10.84 -3.55 5.26
CA TYR A 180 10.24 -4.86 5.49
C TYR A 180 10.68 -5.43 6.83
N ASP A 181 11.55 -4.72 7.53
CA ASP A 181 11.96 -5.17 8.83
C ASP A 181 10.72 -5.19 9.72
N LYS A 182 10.38 -6.39 10.11
CA LYS A 182 9.54 -6.62 11.29
C LYS A 182 10.34 -6.19 12.54
N ASN A 183 10.89 -4.97 12.48
CA ASN A 183 11.38 -4.26 13.65
C ASN A 183 10.20 -3.68 14.46
N GLU A 184 9.07 -4.28 14.35
CA GLU A 184 8.32 -4.56 15.53
C GLU A 184 8.90 -5.84 16.09
N VAL A 185 9.99 -5.65 16.86
CA VAL A 185 10.24 -6.47 18.03
C VAL A 185 8.88 -7.08 18.42
N ASP A 186 8.86 -8.36 18.85
CA ASP A 186 7.90 -8.89 19.82
C ASP A 186 7.94 -8.02 21.10
N VAL A 187 7.69 -6.73 20.96
CA VAL A 187 7.18 -5.92 22.05
C VAL A 187 5.77 -6.49 22.25
N PRO A 188 5.47 -7.05 23.40
CA PRO A 188 4.12 -7.46 23.72
C PRO A 188 3.22 -6.29 23.35
N MET A 189 2.33 -6.47 22.35
CA MET A 189 1.45 -5.39 21.92
C MET A 189 0.61 -5.04 23.12
N GLU A 190 0.90 -3.89 23.71
CA GLU A 190 0.20 -3.43 24.87
C GLU A 190 -1.23 -3.07 24.44
N LYS A 191 -2.20 -3.84 24.92
CA LYS A 191 -3.59 -3.48 24.71
C LYS A 191 -3.87 -2.21 25.48
N VAL A 192 -4.31 -1.19 24.78
CA VAL A 192 -4.63 0.11 25.34
C VAL A 192 -6.07 0.46 25.04
N ARG A 193 -6.66 1.27 25.88
CA ARG A 193 -8.01 1.79 25.70
C ARG A 193 -7.97 3.31 25.66
N VAL A 194 -8.71 3.90 24.73
CA VAL A 194 -8.89 5.35 24.67
C VAL A 194 -9.52 5.83 25.97
N SER A 195 -8.84 6.71 26.68
CA SER A 195 -9.27 7.30 27.96
C SER A 195 -9.75 8.74 27.82
N ALA A 196 -9.38 9.41 26.72
CA ALA A 196 -9.93 10.73 26.37
C ALA A 196 -11.38 10.59 25.87
N PRO A 197 -12.22 11.65 25.94
CA PRO A 197 -13.55 11.62 25.34
C PRO A 197 -13.53 11.22 23.87
N GLU A 198 -12.53 11.74 23.13
CA GLU A 198 -12.22 11.41 21.74
C GLU A 198 -10.71 11.43 21.54
N LEU A 199 -10.18 10.52 20.70
CA LEU A 199 -8.78 10.46 20.32
C LEU A 199 -8.65 10.55 18.81
N ASN A 200 -7.98 11.59 18.34
CA ASN A 200 -7.64 11.74 16.94
C ASN A 200 -6.48 10.82 16.56
N VAL A 201 -6.68 9.99 15.52
CA VAL A 201 -5.67 9.11 14.94
C VAL A 201 -5.29 9.64 13.57
N TYR A 202 -4.00 9.80 13.32
CA TYR A 202 -3.41 10.43 12.14
C TYR A 202 -2.60 9.43 11.31
N ARG A 203 -2.31 9.78 10.05
CA ARG A 203 -1.44 8.99 9.14
C ARG A 203 0.04 9.05 9.54
N SER A 204 0.45 10.10 10.23
CA SER A 204 1.82 10.32 10.68
C SER A 204 1.81 10.93 12.09
N ALA A 205 2.96 10.90 12.78
CA ALA A 205 3.14 11.54 14.09
C ALA A 205 3.15 13.09 14.00
N LYS A 206 2.16 13.64 13.28
CA LYS A 206 1.94 15.08 13.10
C LYS A 206 0.44 15.36 13.18
N SER A 207 0.03 16.26 14.06
CA SER A 207 -1.36 16.67 14.18
C SER A 207 -1.77 17.65 13.07
N SER A 208 -2.12 17.13 11.91
CA SER A 208 -2.66 17.90 10.79
C SER A 208 -4.08 17.44 10.45
N LYS A 209 -5.01 18.38 10.24
CA LYS A 209 -6.36 18.02 9.78
C LYS A 209 -6.36 17.22 8.45
N LYS A 210 -5.32 17.41 7.62
CA LYS A 210 -5.16 16.68 6.36
C LYS A 210 -4.72 15.23 6.56
N ASP A 211 -4.11 14.93 7.71
CA ASP A 211 -3.58 13.62 8.07
C ASP A 211 -4.51 12.84 9.01
N LEU A 212 -5.65 13.41 9.38
CA LEU A 212 -6.63 12.74 10.24
C LEU A 212 -7.20 11.51 9.52
N LEU A 213 -7.01 10.33 10.13
CA LEU A 213 -7.52 9.05 9.63
C LEU A 213 -8.88 8.74 10.21
N MET A 214 -8.99 8.86 11.52
CA MET A 214 -10.22 8.54 12.25
C MET A 214 -10.23 9.23 13.62
N ILE A 215 -11.41 9.29 14.22
CA ILE A 215 -11.63 9.70 15.60
C ILE A 215 -12.10 8.46 16.36
N CYS A 216 -11.38 8.10 17.42
CA CYS A 216 -11.73 6.98 18.29
C CYS A 216 -12.46 7.49 19.53
N PRO A 217 -13.66 6.98 19.86
CA PRO A 217 -14.39 7.38 21.07
C PRO A 217 -13.73 6.80 22.33
N ASN A 218 -14.10 7.34 23.49
CA ASN A 218 -13.71 6.78 24.78
C ASN A 218 -14.03 5.28 24.83
N GLY A 219 -13.13 4.50 25.40
CA GLY A 219 -13.28 3.05 25.53
C GLY A 219 -12.88 2.24 24.27
N PHE A 220 -12.55 2.89 23.14
CA PHE A 220 -12.08 2.19 21.95
C PHE A 220 -10.77 1.45 22.23
N GLU A 221 -10.70 0.17 21.85
CA GLU A 221 -9.52 -0.67 22.07
C GLU A 221 -8.57 -0.60 20.88
N MET A 222 -7.28 -0.45 21.17
CA MET A 222 -6.18 -0.43 20.21
C MET A 222 -5.00 -1.23 20.75
N GLU A 223 -4.09 -1.57 19.86
CA GLU A 223 -2.81 -2.20 20.20
C GLU A 223 -1.71 -1.15 20.02
N LEU A 224 -1.01 -0.77 21.09
CA LEU A 224 0.17 0.08 21.02
C LEU A 224 1.34 -0.75 20.48
N VAL A 225 1.88 -0.33 19.36
CA VAL A 225 2.90 -1.07 18.61
C VAL A 225 4.28 -0.45 18.82
N ALA A 226 4.35 0.87 18.92
CA ALA A 226 5.58 1.61 19.15
C ALA A 226 5.26 2.97 19.76
N SER A 227 6.25 3.60 20.42
CA SER A 227 6.13 4.96 20.93
C SER A 227 7.38 5.76 20.61
N GLU A 228 7.20 7.04 20.28
CA GLU A 228 8.29 8.00 20.08
C GLU A 228 7.85 9.37 20.63
N GLY A 229 8.51 9.81 21.70
CA GLY A 229 8.10 11.02 22.43
C GLY A 229 6.67 10.90 22.94
N ASP A 230 5.84 11.90 22.64
CA ASP A 230 4.43 11.94 23.04
C ASP A 230 3.50 11.15 22.12
N TRP A 231 4.01 10.53 21.07
CA TRP A 231 3.23 9.83 20.06
C TRP A 231 3.33 8.32 20.19
N GLY A 232 2.18 7.65 20.09
CA GLY A 232 2.08 6.20 19.92
C GLY A 232 1.68 5.85 18.50
N ARG A 233 2.25 4.78 17.96
CA ARG A 233 1.76 4.09 16.77
C ARG A 233 0.86 2.97 17.22
N PHE A 234 -0.38 3.00 16.77
CA PHE A 234 -1.41 2.07 17.19
C PHE A 234 -1.89 1.23 16.01
N ARG A 235 -2.24 -0.02 16.30
CA ARG A 235 -2.95 -0.91 15.39
C ARG A 235 -4.40 -1.02 15.83
N ASN A 236 -5.31 -0.93 14.87
CA ASN A 236 -6.72 -1.20 15.09
C ASN A 236 -6.94 -2.73 15.02
N PRO A 237 -7.34 -3.42 16.09
CA PRO A 237 -7.49 -4.86 16.11
C PRO A 237 -8.59 -5.37 15.19
N ASN A 238 -9.60 -4.54 14.86
CA ASN A 238 -10.74 -4.93 14.04
C ASN A 238 -10.42 -5.02 12.55
N ASN A 239 -9.45 -4.25 12.05
CA ASN A 239 -9.13 -4.19 10.62
C ASN A 239 -7.63 -4.21 10.30
N GLY A 240 -6.76 -4.23 11.32
CA GLY A 240 -5.32 -4.24 11.17
C GLY A 240 -4.70 -2.92 10.69
N ALA A 241 -5.50 -1.84 10.56
CA ALA A 241 -4.98 -0.55 10.11
C ALA A 241 -4.13 0.12 11.20
N TYR A 242 -3.07 0.81 10.78
CA TYR A 242 -2.18 1.55 11.66
C TYR A 242 -2.46 3.05 11.60
N GLY A 243 -2.20 3.72 12.72
CA GLY A 243 -2.24 5.17 12.82
C GLY A 243 -1.44 5.68 14.01
N TYR A 244 -1.27 6.99 14.09
CA TYR A 244 -0.55 7.66 15.16
C TYR A 244 -1.49 8.51 15.99
N ALA A 245 -1.36 8.43 17.32
CA ALA A 245 -2.10 9.26 18.25
C ALA A 245 -1.24 9.68 19.44
N LEU A 246 -1.68 10.70 20.17
CA LEU A 246 -0.99 11.12 21.38
C LEU A 246 -1.21 10.09 22.50
N LEU A 247 -0.12 9.68 23.15
CA LEU A 247 -0.12 8.72 24.25
C LEU A 247 -0.96 9.20 25.45
N ALA A 248 -1.04 10.50 25.66
CA ALA A 248 -1.86 11.08 26.73
C ALA A 248 -3.38 10.75 26.62
N GLY A 249 -3.83 10.31 25.43
CA GLY A 249 -5.24 9.94 25.19
C GLY A 249 -5.57 8.47 25.45
N VAL A 250 -4.61 7.65 25.87
CA VAL A 250 -4.79 6.21 26.08
C VAL A 250 -4.31 5.75 27.45
N LYS A 251 -4.83 4.61 27.91
CA LYS A 251 -4.35 3.92 29.13
C LYS A 251 -4.12 2.46 28.82
N ALA A 252 -3.07 1.88 29.42
CA ALA A 252 -2.84 0.45 29.41
C ALA A 252 -4.09 -0.30 29.94
N GLN A 253 -4.41 -1.44 29.33
CA GLN A 253 -5.33 -2.38 29.94
C GLN A 253 -4.51 -3.21 30.93
N VAL A 254 -4.70 -2.99 32.21
CA VAL A 254 -4.21 -3.89 33.25
C VAL A 254 -5.15 -5.10 33.24
N GLU A 255 -4.61 -6.28 32.90
CA GLU A 255 -5.32 -7.56 33.05
C GLU A 255 -5.65 -7.84 34.52
#